data_81f30751f1b9b18e3abf2cb60b06ca9e
#
_entry.id   81f30751f1b9b18e3abf2cb60b06ca9e
#
_cell.length_a   1.000
_cell.length_b   1.000
_cell.length_c   1.000
_cell.angle_alpha   90.00
_cell.angle_beta   90.00
_cell.angle_gamma   90.00
#
_symmetry.space_group_name_H-M   'P 1'
#
loop_
_entity.id
_entity.type
_entity.pdbx_description
1 polymer ?
#
loop_
_entity_poly.entity_id
_entity_poly.type
_entity_poly.pdbx_seq_one_letter_code
_entity_poly.pdbx_strand_id
1 'polypeptide(L)'
;MNSLQQLSIADTLTTIRPGKIADRPFWNRFARQFIYCPAFEFSKVNGAASYRFHVCDRFGTDHTFTADSPDAPLTPIWAELPVGPVFVVVDAMDASGNTIARVGERTFYRNAPFNACYPPKSCSYADCARKTYEYLFQLDFIQELSKGIVDPDYPLSCYPSKMLSSIINGMVNYAEMNPERKADAMRIARGAADNLIKTAIPAGEPLEFFPLTYSGKVIKSAGGEKTIMMLYPASVGRAMLKLFAASGERHYLDYAIKIGEQYLKLQLPNGTWHLILNQADGLPNAANYCCPTGIMLFLEALAEACGDIRYRTVAKRGVSFFSDLIDSFNWEGQFEDVAAQKTPYQNLSKHIATDIYLYLGKIQPDAPEVRRGAREVQRFSEDPFIVWEQPGWAGSPDAFNERTEESLHTRNWGWLRWHTPCALEQYRCYVPVDASVAKMIRYFLLMYDLEKNPLDLAKARALGDSFTRVQCSNGRIPTWMSPESPLSDDWINCMFASAEALKLLAKYEEQ
;
A
#
# COMPACT_ATOMS: atom_id res chain seq x y z
N MET A 1 -1.40 28.02 15.65
CA MET A 1 -1.08 26.92 14.74
C MET A 1 0.38 26.54 14.98
N ASN A 2 0.69 25.26 15.20
CA ASN A 2 2.08 24.85 15.37
C ASN A 2 2.80 24.76 14.01
N SER A 3 4.14 24.65 14.02
CA SER A 3 4.95 24.61 12.79
C SER A 3 4.60 23.44 11.86
N LEU A 4 4.24 22.27 12.41
CA LEU A 4 3.85 21.10 11.63
C LEU A 4 2.50 21.29 10.92
N GLN A 5 1.55 21.96 11.58
CA GLN A 5 0.27 22.31 10.93
C GLN A 5 0.48 23.27 9.78
N GLN A 6 1.35 24.29 9.95
CA GLN A 6 1.67 25.24 8.87
C GLN A 6 2.31 24.53 7.68
N LEU A 7 3.28 23.64 7.92
CA LEU A 7 3.91 22.84 6.89
C LEU A 7 2.89 21.93 6.16
N SER A 8 1.98 21.30 6.91
CA SER A 8 0.94 20.46 6.33
C SER A 8 0.00 21.26 5.43
N ILE A 9 -0.50 22.40 5.89
CA ILE A 9 -1.37 23.27 5.08
C ILE A 9 -0.64 23.73 3.82
N ALA A 10 0.61 24.17 3.93
CA ALA A 10 1.40 24.59 2.77
C ALA A 10 1.58 23.45 1.76
N ASP A 11 1.82 22.22 2.22
CA ASP A 11 1.94 21.04 1.36
C ASP A 11 0.64 20.75 0.59
N THR A 12 -0.53 20.98 1.21
CA THR A 12 -1.83 20.75 0.57
C THR A 12 -2.16 21.69 -0.59
N LEU A 13 -1.41 22.76 -0.76
CA LEU A 13 -1.57 23.68 -1.90
C LEU A 13 -1.00 23.11 -3.21
N THR A 14 -0.31 21.97 -3.14
CA THR A 14 0.21 21.28 -4.33
C THR A 14 -0.90 20.48 -5.00
N THR A 15 -1.03 20.62 -6.31
CA THR A 15 -2.01 19.86 -7.09
C THR A 15 -1.43 18.52 -7.53
N ILE A 16 -2.17 17.44 -7.29
CA ILE A 16 -1.81 16.08 -7.67
C ILE A 16 -2.63 15.68 -8.90
N ARG A 17 -1.95 15.25 -9.96
CA ARG A 17 -2.56 14.89 -11.24
C ARG A 17 -2.03 13.56 -11.77
N PRO A 18 -2.24 12.42 -11.09
CA PRO A 18 -1.87 11.11 -11.64
C PRO A 18 -2.76 10.77 -12.83
N GLY A 19 -2.25 9.95 -13.73
CA GLY A 19 -3.00 9.52 -14.90
C GLY A 19 -3.06 10.51 -16.05
N LYS A 20 -2.16 11.49 -16.09
CA LYS A 20 -2.01 12.40 -17.24
C LYS A 20 -1.38 11.69 -18.43
N ILE A 21 -2.09 10.75 -19.02
CA ILE A 21 -1.78 10.16 -20.32
C ILE A 21 -2.65 10.89 -21.34
N ALA A 22 -2.17 11.07 -22.58
CA ALA A 22 -2.84 11.86 -23.61
C ALA A 22 -4.32 11.51 -23.84
N ASP A 23 -4.70 10.26 -23.59
CA ASP A 23 -6.04 9.71 -23.74
C ASP A 23 -6.78 9.44 -22.41
N ARG A 24 -6.17 9.77 -21.27
CA ARG A 24 -6.76 9.57 -19.94
C ARG A 24 -6.96 10.89 -19.22
N PRO A 25 -8.13 11.10 -18.63
CA PRO A 25 -8.40 12.30 -17.83
C PRO A 25 -7.57 12.31 -16.54
N PHE A 26 -7.39 13.51 -15.97
CA PHE A 26 -6.77 13.64 -14.66
C PHE A 26 -7.52 12.84 -13.59
N TRP A 27 -6.79 12.28 -12.64
CA TRP A 27 -7.34 11.64 -11.46
C TRP A 27 -8.47 12.45 -10.82
N ASN A 28 -8.29 13.75 -10.68
CA ASN A 28 -9.25 14.66 -10.05
C ASN A 28 -10.63 14.67 -10.74
N ARG A 29 -10.74 14.21 -11.98
CA ARG A 29 -12.04 14.03 -12.64
C ARG A 29 -12.91 12.97 -11.96
N PHE A 30 -12.30 11.93 -11.39
CA PHE A 30 -13.01 10.79 -10.80
C PHE A 30 -13.03 10.82 -9.28
N ALA A 31 -12.06 11.48 -8.64
CA ALA A 31 -11.99 11.60 -7.20
C ALA A 31 -13.15 12.45 -6.65
N ARG A 32 -13.64 12.07 -5.50
CA ARG A 32 -14.74 12.77 -4.81
C ARG A 32 -14.31 13.44 -3.52
N GLN A 33 -13.06 13.23 -3.12
CA GLN A 33 -12.50 13.77 -1.90
C GLN A 33 -11.05 14.16 -2.11
N PHE A 34 -10.61 15.23 -1.45
CA PHE A 34 -9.27 15.78 -1.60
C PHE A 34 -8.73 16.32 -0.28
N ILE A 35 -7.49 15.96 0.04
CA ILE A 35 -6.65 16.64 1.02
C ILE A 35 -5.86 17.75 0.31
N TYR A 36 -5.32 17.41 -0.86
CA TYR A 36 -4.52 18.29 -1.70
C TYR A 36 -5.40 19.05 -2.70
N CYS A 37 -4.95 20.25 -3.03
CA CYS A 37 -5.69 21.15 -3.90
C CYS A 37 -5.99 20.50 -5.25
N PRO A 38 -7.28 20.31 -5.64
CA PRO A 38 -7.63 19.72 -6.92
C PRO A 38 -7.56 20.74 -8.07
N ALA A 39 -7.38 20.19 -9.27
CA ALA A 39 -7.66 20.86 -10.51
C ALA A 39 -8.53 19.94 -11.38
N PHE A 40 -9.59 20.45 -11.96
CA PHE A 40 -10.53 19.65 -12.73
C PHE A 40 -10.32 19.85 -14.22
N GLU A 41 -10.49 18.78 -14.99
CA GLU A 41 -10.29 18.78 -16.43
C GLU A 41 -11.50 19.36 -17.16
N PHE A 42 -11.68 20.67 -17.05
CA PHE A 42 -12.69 21.40 -17.80
C PHE A 42 -12.15 21.86 -19.15
N SER A 43 -13.01 21.83 -20.19
CA SER A 43 -12.62 22.17 -21.55
C SER A 43 -12.56 23.67 -21.75
N LYS A 44 -11.59 24.12 -22.57
CA LYS A 44 -11.50 25.53 -22.99
C LYS A 44 -12.69 25.92 -23.87
N VAL A 45 -13.13 27.15 -23.71
CA VAL A 45 -14.22 27.78 -24.52
C VAL A 45 -13.60 28.75 -25.50
N ASN A 46 -13.99 28.65 -26.78
CA ASN A 46 -13.52 29.58 -27.80
C ASN A 46 -14.00 31.00 -27.49
N GLY A 47 -13.09 31.97 -27.62
CA GLY A 47 -13.38 33.37 -27.32
C GLY A 47 -13.29 33.74 -25.83
N ALA A 48 -13.00 32.79 -24.92
CA ALA A 48 -12.75 33.09 -23.55
C ALA A 48 -11.40 33.78 -23.37
N ALA A 49 -11.40 34.90 -22.64
CA ALA A 49 -10.19 35.62 -22.23
C ALA A 49 -9.71 35.15 -20.85
N SER A 50 -10.62 34.69 -20.01
CA SER A 50 -10.34 34.17 -18.66
C SER A 50 -11.48 33.26 -18.18
N TYR A 51 -11.28 32.65 -17.02
CA TYR A 51 -12.25 31.76 -16.38
C TYR A 51 -12.47 32.19 -14.92
N ARG A 52 -13.72 32.37 -14.54
CA ARG A 52 -14.13 32.70 -13.17
C ARG A 52 -14.58 31.44 -12.46
N PHE A 53 -13.97 31.20 -11.32
CA PHE A 53 -14.30 30.10 -10.41
C PHE A 53 -15.18 30.65 -9.29
N HIS A 54 -16.35 30.07 -9.10
CA HIS A 54 -17.26 30.27 -7.95
C HIS A 54 -17.25 29.00 -7.13
N VAL A 55 -16.86 29.11 -5.88
CA VAL A 55 -16.71 27.94 -4.97
C VAL A 55 -17.51 28.21 -3.72
N CYS A 56 -18.56 27.43 -3.51
CA CYS A 56 -19.39 27.49 -2.31
C CYS A 56 -18.95 26.40 -1.32
N ASP A 57 -18.65 26.80 -0.10
CA ASP A 57 -18.24 25.89 0.95
C ASP A 57 -19.43 25.31 1.74
N ARG A 58 -19.15 24.44 2.71
CA ARG A 58 -20.16 23.80 3.58
C ARG A 58 -21.05 24.76 4.38
N PHE A 59 -20.63 25.99 4.57
CA PHE A 59 -21.37 27.03 5.30
C PHE A 59 -22.14 27.95 4.39
N GLY A 60 -22.07 27.74 3.05
CA GLY A 60 -22.66 28.61 2.06
C GLY A 60 -21.85 29.89 1.80
N THR A 61 -20.57 29.91 2.21
CA THR A 61 -19.66 31.04 1.89
C THR A 61 -19.17 30.88 0.45
N ASP A 62 -19.29 31.96 -0.31
CA ASP A 62 -18.80 32.04 -1.68
C ASP A 62 -17.37 32.54 -1.73
N HIS A 63 -16.48 31.76 -2.32
CA HIS A 63 -15.10 32.10 -2.66
C HIS A 63 -14.97 32.24 -4.17
N THR A 64 -14.30 33.28 -4.64
CA THR A 64 -14.21 33.58 -6.06
C THR A 64 -12.78 33.91 -6.46
N PHE A 65 -12.32 33.38 -7.59
CA PHE A 65 -11.06 33.81 -8.21
C PHE A 65 -11.16 33.68 -9.74
N THR A 66 -10.20 34.27 -10.44
CA THR A 66 -10.09 34.22 -11.91
C THR A 66 -8.76 33.60 -12.31
N ALA A 67 -8.77 32.80 -13.39
CA ALA A 67 -7.59 32.14 -13.95
C ALA A 67 -7.61 32.19 -15.49
N ASP A 68 -6.45 31.96 -16.10
CA ASP A 68 -6.29 31.96 -17.56
C ASP A 68 -6.70 30.62 -18.20
N SER A 69 -6.95 29.59 -17.37
CA SER A 69 -7.32 28.26 -17.83
C SER A 69 -8.46 27.68 -17.00
N PRO A 70 -9.41 26.94 -17.63
CA PRO A 70 -10.52 26.33 -16.89
C PRO A 70 -10.11 25.15 -16.02
N ASP A 71 -8.91 24.58 -16.25
CA ASP A 71 -8.31 23.52 -15.44
C ASP A 71 -7.31 24.03 -14.41
N ALA A 72 -7.39 25.32 -14.06
CA ALA A 72 -6.59 25.90 -13.00
C ALA A 72 -6.89 25.23 -11.63
N PRO A 73 -5.86 25.02 -10.78
CA PRO A 73 -6.07 24.49 -9.45
C PRO A 73 -6.78 25.49 -8.54
N LEU A 74 -7.48 24.97 -7.53
CA LEU A 74 -8.18 25.77 -6.53
C LEU A 74 -7.22 26.41 -5.48
N THR A 75 -5.92 26.43 -5.76
CA THR A 75 -4.86 26.94 -4.88
C THR A 75 -5.16 28.31 -4.26
N PRO A 76 -5.73 29.30 -5.01
CA PRO A 76 -5.95 30.63 -4.44
C PRO A 76 -6.86 30.68 -3.21
N ILE A 77 -7.76 29.68 -3.09
CA ILE A 77 -8.78 29.63 -2.03
C ILE A 77 -8.66 28.40 -1.14
N TRP A 78 -7.80 27.44 -1.50
CA TRP A 78 -7.78 26.12 -0.86
C TRP A 78 -7.52 26.16 0.64
N ALA A 79 -6.64 27.04 1.09
CA ALA A 79 -6.34 27.19 2.51
C ALA A 79 -7.51 27.76 3.34
N GLU A 80 -8.42 28.49 2.71
CA GLU A 80 -9.57 29.12 3.34
C GLU A 80 -10.80 28.22 3.41
N LEU A 81 -10.88 27.19 2.52
CA LEU A 81 -12.01 26.28 2.50
C LEU A 81 -12.05 25.42 3.77
N PRO A 82 -13.17 25.35 4.47
CA PRO A 82 -13.33 24.44 5.59
C PRO A 82 -13.43 22.99 5.14
N VAL A 83 -13.10 22.05 6.04
CA VAL A 83 -13.35 20.62 5.81
C VAL A 83 -14.84 20.37 5.63
N GLY A 84 -15.22 19.69 4.54
CA GLY A 84 -16.63 19.42 4.25
C GLY A 84 -16.96 19.43 2.76
N PRO A 85 -18.27 19.35 2.43
CA PRO A 85 -18.75 19.46 1.06
C PRO A 85 -18.39 20.81 0.43
N VAL A 86 -17.97 20.78 -0.81
CA VAL A 86 -17.63 21.95 -1.62
C VAL A 86 -18.30 21.80 -2.99
N PHE A 87 -18.88 22.90 -3.48
CA PHE A 87 -19.42 22.98 -4.83
C PHE A 87 -18.67 24.04 -5.62
N VAL A 88 -18.16 23.70 -6.80
CA VAL A 88 -17.44 24.61 -7.70
C VAL A 88 -18.19 24.73 -9.03
N VAL A 89 -18.25 25.94 -9.54
CA VAL A 89 -18.76 26.29 -10.87
C VAL A 89 -17.69 27.12 -11.58
N VAL A 90 -17.47 26.84 -12.85
CA VAL A 90 -16.50 27.59 -13.68
C VAL A 90 -17.21 28.20 -14.88
N ASP A 91 -17.12 29.51 -15.01
CA ASP A 91 -17.66 30.29 -16.11
C ASP A 91 -16.55 30.88 -16.98
N ALA A 92 -16.68 30.78 -18.31
CA ALA A 92 -15.81 31.43 -19.27
C ALA A 92 -16.21 32.91 -19.42
N MET A 93 -15.20 33.79 -19.43
CA MET A 93 -15.37 35.24 -19.51
C MET A 93 -14.76 35.80 -20.79
N ASP A 94 -15.42 36.78 -21.41
CA ASP A 94 -14.84 37.58 -22.50
C ASP A 94 -13.82 38.62 -21.99
N ALA A 95 -13.19 39.34 -22.91
CA ALA A 95 -12.23 40.39 -22.57
C ALA A 95 -12.84 41.58 -21.81
N SER A 96 -14.16 41.72 -21.82
CA SER A 96 -14.91 42.74 -21.10
C SER A 96 -15.38 42.27 -19.71
N GLY A 97 -15.09 41.00 -19.34
CA GLY A 97 -15.49 40.42 -18.10
C GLY A 97 -16.92 39.87 -18.02
N ASN A 98 -17.59 39.74 -19.17
CA ASN A 98 -18.91 39.14 -19.23
C ASN A 98 -18.82 37.63 -19.35
N THR A 99 -19.73 36.90 -18.72
CA THR A 99 -19.86 35.46 -18.88
C THR A 99 -20.38 35.13 -20.28
N ILE A 100 -19.62 34.29 -21.01
CA ILE A 100 -20.00 33.82 -22.34
C ILE A 100 -20.52 32.37 -22.32
N ALA A 101 -20.08 31.58 -21.36
CA ALA A 101 -20.55 30.20 -21.20
C ALA A 101 -20.23 29.65 -19.80
N ARG A 102 -21.06 28.73 -19.30
CA ARG A 102 -20.70 27.85 -18.22
C ARG A 102 -19.82 26.72 -18.75
N VAL A 103 -18.65 26.54 -18.14
CA VAL A 103 -17.65 25.53 -18.56
C VAL A 103 -17.94 24.19 -17.91
N GLY A 104 -18.26 24.20 -16.61
CA GLY A 104 -18.56 23.00 -15.84
C GLY A 104 -18.82 23.28 -14.37
N GLU A 105 -19.20 22.22 -13.69
CA GLU A 105 -19.45 22.24 -12.25
C GLU A 105 -18.99 20.95 -11.60
N ARG A 106 -18.68 20.98 -10.30
CA ARG A 106 -18.21 19.82 -9.54
C ARG A 106 -18.60 19.93 -8.08
N THR A 107 -19.11 18.83 -7.52
CA THR A 107 -19.24 18.66 -6.07
C THR A 107 -18.18 17.68 -5.60
N PHE A 108 -17.52 18.00 -4.49
CA PHE A 108 -16.54 17.14 -3.86
C PHE A 108 -16.46 17.39 -2.35
N TYR A 109 -15.71 16.56 -1.65
CA TYR A 109 -15.47 16.72 -0.21
C TYR A 109 -14.03 17.13 0.03
N ARG A 110 -13.80 18.24 0.73
CA ARG A 110 -12.48 18.62 1.23
C ARG A 110 -12.21 17.86 2.52
N ASN A 111 -11.24 16.94 2.47
CA ASN A 111 -10.78 16.19 3.64
C ASN A 111 -9.90 17.04 4.55
N ALA A 112 -9.87 16.67 5.84
CA ALA A 112 -8.95 17.26 6.79
C ALA A 112 -7.50 16.95 6.43
N PRO A 113 -6.60 17.95 6.37
CA PRO A 113 -5.17 17.72 6.29
C PRO A 113 -4.63 17.21 7.64
N PHE A 114 -3.39 16.73 7.64
CA PHE A 114 -2.69 16.42 8.88
C PHE A 114 -2.62 17.65 9.81
N ASN A 115 -3.05 17.48 11.06
CA ASN A 115 -3.15 18.63 12.01
C ASN A 115 -2.20 18.54 13.20
N ALA A 116 -1.47 17.43 13.36
CA ALA A 116 -0.56 17.15 14.47
C ALA A 116 -1.19 17.18 15.89
N CYS A 117 -2.52 17.06 15.98
CA CYS A 117 -3.29 17.12 17.23
C CYS A 117 -4.07 15.84 17.46
N TYR A 118 -3.39 14.70 17.35
CA TYR A 118 -4.00 13.39 17.57
C TYR A 118 -3.84 12.93 19.02
N PRO A 119 -4.70 12.03 19.50
CA PRO A 119 -4.50 11.40 20.79
C PRO A 119 -3.13 10.69 20.83
N PRO A 120 -2.40 10.80 21.95
CA PRO A 120 -1.07 10.22 22.07
C PRO A 120 -1.09 8.70 21.99
N LYS A 121 0.06 8.10 21.74
CA LYS A 121 0.26 6.65 21.81
C LYS A 121 -0.07 6.11 23.21
N SER A 122 -0.61 4.90 23.29
CA SER A 122 -0.95 4.21 24.54
C SER A 122 0.24 3.46 25.16
N CYS A 123 1.25 3.12 24.35
CA CYS A 123 2.49 2.48 24.77
C CYS A 123 3.61 2.79 23.75
N SER A 124 4.85 2.37 24.04
CA SER A 124 5.95 2.50 23.07
C SER A 124 5.68 1.65 21.82
N TYR A 125 6.21 2.08 20.64
CA TYR A 125 6.07 1.30 19.42
C TYR A 125 6.74 -0.07 19.53
N ALA A 126 7.87 -0.16 20.24
CA ALA A 126 8.54 -1.42 20.51
C ALA A 126 7.67 -2.38 21.34
N ASP A 127 7.01 -1.89 22.39
CA ASP A 127 6.10 -2.69 23.22
C ASP A 127 4.86 -3.11 22.43
N CYS A 128 4.29 -2.24 21.63
CA CYS A 128 3.16 -2.57 20.77
C CYS A 128 3.54 -3.68 19.79
N ALA A 129 4.66 -3.57 19.10
CA ALA A 129 5.17 -4.59 18.20
C ALA A 129 5.40 -5.92 18.92
N ARG A 130 6.06 -5.90 20.09
CA ARG A 130 6.36 -7.09 20.87
C ARG A 130 5.09 -7.82 21.31
N LYS A 131 4.08 -7.09 21.79
CA LYS A 131 2.78 -7.66 22.18
C LYS A 131 2.05 -8.27 20.98
N THR A 132 2.13 -7.65 19.81
CA THR A 132 1.53 -8.21 18.58
C THR A 132 2.23 -9.50 18.16
N TYR A 133 3.56 -9.55 18.18
CA TYR A 133 4.29 -10.79 17.90
C TYR A 133 3.99 -11.87 18.95
N GLU A 134 3.86 -11.53 20.23
CA GLU A 134 3.48 -12.46 21.30
C GLU A 134 2.09 -13.04 21.06
N TYR A 135 1.10 -12.20 20.72
CA TYR A 135 -0.24 -12.66 20.36
C TYR A 135 -0.21 -13.65 19.19
N LEU A 136 0.49 -13.32 18.10
CA LEU A 136 0.62 -14.20 16.95
C LEU A 136 1.35 -15.50 17.30
N PHE A 137 2.43 -15.40 18.09
CA PHE A 137 3.17 -16.58 18.56
C PHE A 137 2.29 -17.55 19.33
N GLN A 138 1.32 -17.08 20.11
CA GLN A 138 0.44 -17.90 20.95
C GLN A 138 -0.70 -18.58 20.19
N LEU A 139 -0.94 -18.24 18.91
CA LEU A 139 -2.00 -18.89 18.13
C LEU A 139 -1.70 -20.36 17.88
N ASP A 140 -2.67 -21.24 18.18
CA ASP A 140 -2.48 -22.70 18.11
C ASP A 140 -1.97 -23.16 16.75
N PHE A 141 -2.57 -22.69 15.65
CA PHE A 141 -2.14 -23.06 14.29
C PHE A 141 -0.72 -22.56 13.94
N ILE A 142 -0.21 -21.52 14.61
CA ILE A 142 1.17 -21.07 14.48
C ILE A 142 2.09 -21.97 15.32
N GLN A 143 1.67 -22.36 16.52
CA GLN A 143 2.44 -23.28 17.36
C GLN A 143 2.62 -24.66 16.72
N GLU A 144 1.61 -25.18 16.01
CA GLU A 144 1.68 -26.47 15.31
C GLU A 144 2.76 -26.48 14.21
N LEU A 145 3.12 -25.33 13.64
CA LEU A 145 4.23 -25.22 12.69
C LEU A 145 5.57 -25.65 13.28
N SER A 146 5.75 -25.54 14.61
CA SER A 146 6.97 -26.06 15.28
C SER A 146 7.15 -27.57 15.12
N LYS A 147 6.08 -28.29 14.77
CA LYS A 147 6.04 -29.73 14.44
C LYS A 147 5.98 -29.98 12.92
N GLY A 148 6.07 -28.91 12.09
CA GLY A 148 5.92 -28.99 10.64
C GLY A 148 4.47 -29.20 10.17
N ILE A 149 3.47 -28.98 11.04
CA ILE A 149 2.05 -29.17 10.74
C ILE A 149 1.44 -27.84 10.36
N VAL A 150 0.85 -27.77 9.16
CA VAL A 150 0.00 -26.66 8.71
C VAL A 150 -1.44 -27.06 8.99
N ASP A 151 -2.16 -26.26 9.77
CA ASP A 151 -3.56 -26.51 10.12
C ASP A 151 -4.44 -26.30 8.86
N PRO A 152 -5.11 -27.36 8.35
CA PRO A 152 -5.97 -27.25 7.18
C PRO A 152 -7.29 -26.54 7.47
N ASP A 153 -7.67 -26.40 8.74
CA ASP A 153 -8.92 -25.76 9.16
C ASP A 153 -8.75 -24.24 9.37
N TYR A 154 -7.50 -23.77 9.42
CA TYR A 154 -7.25 -22.33 9.35
C TYR A 154 -7.56 -21.82 7.93
N PRO A 155 -8.58 -20.93 7.76
CA PRO A 155 -9.08 -20.59 6.40
C PRO A 155 -8.04 -20.04 5.45
N LEU A 156 -7.02 -19.34 5.96
CA LEU A 156 -5.96 -18.75 5.15
C LEU A 156 -4.78 -19.71 4.89
N SER A 157 -4.81 -20.95 5.40
CA SER A 157 -3.83 -21.97 5.06
C SER A 157 -3.81 -22.31 3.57
N CYS A 158 -4.91 -21.98 2.86
CA CYS A 158 -4.99 -22.12 1.40
C CYS A 158 -4.04 -21.18 0.62
N TYR A 159 -3.42 -20.20 1.30
CA TYR A 159 -2.40 -19.29 0.74
C TYR A 159 -1.01 -19.54 1.33
N PRO A 160 -0.40 -20.74 1.17
CA PRO A 160 0.79 -21.14 1.93
C PRO A 160 1.97 -20.20 1.71
N SER A 161 2.26 -19.78 0.49
CA SER A 161 3.37 -18.84 0.21
C SER A 161 3.22 -17.51 0.94
N LYS A 162 2.01 -16.95 0.94
CA LYS A 162 1.70 -15.66 1.59
C LYS A 162 1.75 -15.79 3.11
N MET A 163 1.11 -16.81 3.66
CA MET A 163 0.99 -16.98 5.11
C MET A 163 2.30 -17.43 5.74
N LEU A 164 2.92 -18.50 5.23
CA LEU A 164 4.12 -19.06 5.85
C LEU A 164 5.33 -18.13 5.70
N SER A 165 5.48 -17.41 4.58
CA SER A 165 6.56 -16.42 4.47
C SER A 165 6.41 -15.27 5.47
N SER A 166 5.18 -14.84 5.75
CA SER A 166 4.90 -13.82 6.77
C SER A 166 5.19 -14.35 8.17
N ILE A 167 4.84 -15.60 8.45
CA ILE A 167 5.15 -16.24 9.75
C ILE A 167 6.65 -16.38 9.94
N ILE A 168 7.40 -16.86 8.94
CA ILE A 168 8.86 -16.97 9.01
C ILE A 168 9.47 -15.60 9.36
N ASN A 169 9.13 -14.56 8.59
CA ASN A 169 9.63 -13.21 8.83
C ASN A 169 9.26 -12.68 10.22
N GLY A 170 8.03 -12.90 10.63
CA GLY A 170 7.52 -12.46 11.92
C GLY A 170 8.17 -13.18 13.11
N MET A 171 8.35 -14.49 13.00
CA MET A 171 8.98 -15.27 14.07
C MET A 171 10.48 -14.96 14.22
N VAL A 172 11.19 -14.68 13.12
CA VAL A 172 12.57 -14.18 13.19
C VAL A 172 12.61 -12.81 13.88
N ASN A 173 11.71 -11.88 13.52
CA ASN A 173 11.61 -10.58 14.18
C ASN A 173 11.27 -10.72 15.68
N TYR A 174 10.37 -11.63 16.02
CA TYR A 174 9.99 -11.88 17.40
C TYR A 174 11.16 -12.45 18.21
N ALA A 175 11.91 -13.39 17.64
CA ALA A 175 13.12 -13.95 18.26
C ALA A 175 14.19 -12.88 18.57
N GLU A 176 14.30 -11.85 17.72
CA GLU A 176 15.19 -10.71 17.95
C GLU A 176 14.69 -9.80 19.08
N MET A 177 13.38 -9.61 19.19
CA MET A 177 12.76 -8.74 20.20
C MET A 177 12.52 -9.43 21.54
N ASN A 178 12.52 -10.76 21.58
CA ASN A 178 12.27 -11.55 22.77
C ASN A 178 13.27 -12.72 22.87
N PRO A 179 14.47 -12.49 23.45
CA PRO A 179 15.51 -13.50 23.57
C PRO A 179 15.08 -14.77 24.31
N GLU A 180 14.17 -14.67 25.29
CA GLU A 180 13.66 -15.80 26.06
C GLU A 180 12.83 -16.78 25.21
N ARG A 181 12.15 -16.27 24.18
CA ARG A 181 11.34 -17.04 23.23
C ARG A 181 12.07 -17.41 21.96
N LYS A 182 13.34 -17.00 21.82
CA LYS A 182 14.10 -17.15 20.57
C LYS A 182 14.10 -18.59 20.05
N ALA A 183 14.35 -19.56 20.91
CA ALA A 183 14.43 -20.96 20.49
C ALA A 183 13.09 -21.47 19.93
N ASP A 184 11.99 -21.13 20.59
CA ASP A 184 10.65 -21.56 20.20
C ASP A 184 10.18 -20.85 18.90
N ALA A 185 10.39 -19.54 18.82
CA ALA A 185 10.07 -18.77 17.61
C ALA A 185 10.86 -19.26 16.39
N MET A 186 12.14 -19.58 16.58
CA MET A 186 12.96 -20.13 15.48
C MET A 186 12.54 -21.55 15.09
N ARG A 187 11.99 -22.37 16.00
CA ARG A 187 11.42 -23.68 15.62
C ARG A 187 10.18 -23.51 14.73
N ILE A 188 9.32 -22.56 15.07
CA ILE A 188 8.13 -22.25 14.25
C ILE A 188 8.58 -21.77 12.85
N ALA A 189 9.53 -20.84 12.79
CA ALA A 189 10.06 -20.34 11.51
C ALA A 189 10.64 -21.46 10.64
N ARG A 190 11.39 -22.39 11.24
CA ARG A 190 11.92 -23.57 10.53
C ARG A 190 10.80 -24.48 10.04
N GLY A 191 9.85 -24.83 10.89
CA GLY A 191 8.74 -25.71 10.48
C GLY A 191 7.89 -25.12 9.35
N ALA A 192 7.66 -23.81 9.35
CA ALA A 192 7.01 -23.12 8.24
C ALA A 192 7.86 -23.15 6.95
N ALA A 193 9.17 -22.92 7.06
CA ALA A 193 10.10 -22.96 5.93
C ALA A 193 10.23 -24.37 5.33
N ASP A 194 10.40 -25.38 6.17
CA ASP A 194 10.52 -26.78 5.76
C ASP A 194 9.23 -27.27 5.08
N ASN A 195 8.05 -26.80 5.54
CA ASN A 195 6.80 -27.10 4.88
C ASN A 195 6.75 -26.48 3.45
N LEU A 196 7.16 -25.24 3.29
CA LEU A 196 7.24 -24.60 1.96
C LEU A 196 8.20 -25.32 1.03
N ILE A 197 9.36 -25.76 1.52
CA ILE A 197 10.33 -26.55 0.73
C ILE A 197 9.73 -27.89 0.33
N LYS A 198 9.13 -28.58 1.27
CA LYS A 198 8.54 -29.92 1.07
C LYS A 198 7.38 -29.92 0.05
N THR A 199 6.56 -28.86 0.07
CA THR A 199 5.37 -28.74 -0.76
C THR A 199 5.58 -27.95 -2.05
N ALA A 200 6.81 -27.53 -2.34
CA ALA A 200 7.18 -26.85 -3.57
C ALA A 200 6.98 -27.75 -4.80
N ILE A 201 6.82 -27.13 -5.96
CA ILE A 201 6.76 -27.83 -7.25
C ILE A 201 8.00 -28.71 -7.43
N PRO A 202 7.82 -30.02 -7.73
CA PRO A 202 8.95 -30.95 -7.84
C PRO A 202 9.94 -30.56 -8.93
N ALA A 203 11.18 -31.06 -8.80
CA ALA A 203 12.20 -30.94 -9.84
C ALA A 203 11.76 -31.62 -11.12
N GLY A 204 12.02 -31.00 -12.27
CA GLY A 204 11.65 -31.50 -13.60
C GLY A 204 10.26 -31.09 -14.08
N GLU A 205 9.44 -30.50 -13.21
CA GLU A 205 8.13 -29.94 -13.56
C GLU A 205 8.27 -28.47 -14.01
N PRO A 206 7.32 -27.96 -14.83
CA PRO A 206 7.27 -26.53 -15.09
C PRO A 206 7.19 -25.73 -13.78
N LEU A 207 7.92 -24.62 -13.68
CA LEU A 207 8.02 -23.80 -12.46
C LEU A 207 8.58 -24.54 -11.24
N GLU A 208 9.45 -25.56 -11.47
CA GLU A 208 10.10 -26.34 -10.43
C GLU A 208 10.66 -25.47 -9.29
N PHE A 209 10.55 -25.96 -8.06
CA PHE A 209 10.97 -25.29 -6.81
C PHE A 209 10.17 -24.06 -6.41
N PHE A 210 9.25 -23.56 -7.22
CA PHE A 210 8.37 -22.50 -6.75
C PHE A 210 7.43 -23.04 -5.67
N PRO A 211 7.27 -22.30 -4.55
CA PRO A 211 6.27 -22.63 -3.54
C PRO A 211 4.86 -22.39 -4.10
N LEU A 212 3.90 -23.21 -3.69
CA LEU A 212 2.53 -23.09 -4.13
C LEU A 212 1.90 -21.78 -3.66
N THR A 213 1.24 -21.08 -4.57
CA THR A 213 0.42 -19.90 -4.22
C THR A 213 -0.85 -20.32 -3.50
N TYR A 214 -1.51 -21.36 -4.01
CA TYR A 214 -2.76 -21.90 -3.50
C TYR A 214 -2.62 -23.39 -3.22
N SER A 215 -3.23 -23.85 -2.12
CA SER A 215 -3.30 -25.27 -1.78
C SER A 215 -4.49 -25.56 -0.85
N GLY A 216 -4.87 -26.85 -0.74
CA GLY A 216 -5.90 -27.31 0.19
C GLY A 216 -7.34 -27.14 -0.29
N LYS A 217 -8.30 -27.40 0.61
CA LYS A 217 -9.72 -27.55 0.26
C LYS A 217 -10.53 -26.25 0.24
N VAL A 218 -9.98 -25.14 0.78
CA VAL A 218 -10.71 -23.88 1.02
C VAL A 218 -10.54 -22.86 -0.09
N ILE A 219 -9.99 -23.25 -1.22
CA ILE A 219 -9.76 -22.33 -2.34
C ILE A 219 -11.08 -21.81 -2.89
N LYS A 220 -11.33 -20.50 -2.72
CA LYS A 220 -12.59 -19.86 -3.09
C LYS A 220 -12.63 -19.34 -4.53
N SER A 221 -11.51 -19.24 -5.21
CA SER A 221 -11.45 -18.73 -6.59
C SER A 221 -11.36 -19.88 -7.58
N ALA A 222 -12.37 -20.06 -8.42
CA ALA A 222 -12.30 -20.96 -9.55
C ALA A 222 -11.10 -20.62 -10.44
N GLY A 223 -10.17 -21.59 -10.62
CA GLY A 223 -8.98 -21.43 -11.47
C GLY A 223 -7.69 -20.99 -10.75
N GLY A 224 -7.74 -20.62 -9.47
CA GLY A 224 -6.54 -20.26 -8.70
C GLY A 224 -5.67 -21.46 -8.31
N GLU A 225 -6.27 -22.62 -8.12
CA GLU A 225 -5.65 -23.84 -7.55
C GLU A 225 -4.43 -24.37 -8.29
N LYS A 226 -4.33 -24.08 -9.58
CA LYS A 226 -3.24 -24.56 -10.45
C LYS A 226 -2.43 -23.42 -11.03
N THR A 227 -2.37 -22.30 -10.35
CA THR A 227 -1.63 -21.12 -10.79
C THR A 227 -0.59 -20.71 -9.76
N ILE A 228 0.50 -20.15 -10.26
CA ILE A 228 1.52 -19.51 -9.46
C ILE A 228 1.45 -18.01 -9.70
N MET A 229 1.25 -17.28 -8.61
CA MET A 229 1.36 -15.83 -8.61
C MET A 229 2.81 -15.44 -8.36
N MET A 230 3.43 -14.82 -9.33
CA MET A 230 4.86 -14.60 -9.39
C MET A 230 5.44 -13.67 -8.30
N LEU A 231 4.60 -12.94 -7.57
CA LEU A 231 5.04 -12.13 -6.43
C LEU A 231 5.36 -12.97 -5.18
N TYR A 232 4.68 -14.10 -4.99
CA TYR A 232 4.79 -14.87 -3.74
C TYR A 232 6.05 -15.71 -3.62
N PRO A 233 6.56 -16.38 -4.66
CA PRO A 233 7.86 -17.05 -4.56
C PRO A 233 8.99 -16.10 -4.14
N ALA A 234 8.97 -14.84 -4.58
CA ALA A 234 9.93 -13.83 -4.14
C ALA A 234 9.79 -13.50 -2.64
N SER A 235 8.57 -13.43 -2.13
CA SER A 235 8.31 -13.24 -0.69
C SER A 235 8.86 -14.41 0.12
N VAL A 236 8.65 -15.64 -0.35
CA VAL A 236 9.22 -16.84 0.26
C VAL A 236 10.74 -16.82 0.19
N GLY A 237 11.34 -16.50 -0.96
CA GLY A 237 12.79 -16.38 -1.11
C GLY A 237 13.39 -15.38 -0.11
N ARG A 238 12.76 -14.23 0.08
CA ARG A 238 13.20 -13.24 1.09
C ARG A 238 13.09 -13.78 2.52
N ALA A 239 12.02 -14.50 2.83
CA ALA A 239 11.85 -15.12 4.15
C ALA A 239 12.90 -16.19 4.41
N MET A 240 13.27 -17.00 3.40
CA MET A 240 14.34 -17.97 3.48
C MET A 240 15.72 -17.31 3.71
N LEU A 241 16.01 -16.21 3.02
CA LEU A 241 17.24 -15.45 3.22
C LEU A 241 17.32 -14.87 4.65
N LYS A 242 16.22 -14.37 5.17
CA LYS A 242 16.13 -13.85 6.54
C LYS A 242 16.34 -14.97 7.57
N LEU A 243 15.73 -16.14 7.35
CA LEU A 243 15.90 -17.29 8.20
C LEU A 243 17.33 -17.83 8.15
N PHE A 244 17.94 -17.89 6.97
CA PHE A 244 19.36 -18.24 6.80
C PHE A 244 20.26 -17.29 7.59
N ALA A 245 20.07 -15.98 7.47
CA ALA A 245 20.87 -15.00 8.20
C ALA A 245 20.73 -15.14 9.74
N ALA A 246 19.55 -15.53 10.22
CA ALA A 246 19.31 -15.72 11.66
C ALA A 246 19.76 -17.06 12.20
N SER A 247 19.78 -18.13 11.39
CA SER A 247 20.06 -19.51 11.82
C SER A 247 21.44 -20.04 11.38
N GLY A 248 21.99 -19.52 10.30
CA GLY A 248 23.20 -20.05 9.63
C GLY A 248 22.95 -21.32 8.80
N GLU A 249 21.72 -21.80 8.70
CA GLU A 249 21.37 -23.07 8.07
C GLU A 249 21.34 -22.96 6.55
N ARG A 250 22.37 -23.48 5.89
CA ARG A 250 22.67 -23.32 4.46
C ARG A 250 21.53 -23.73 3.52
N HIS A 251 20.75 -24.76 3.87
CA HIS A 251 19.70 -25.28 2.99
C HIS A 251 18.59 -24.25 2.69
N TYR A 252 18.36 -23.26 3.56
CA TYR A 252 17.44 -22.15 3.29
C TYR A 252 17.97 -21.20 2.21
N LEU A 253 19.28 -20.92 2.24
CA LEU A 253 19.92 -20.18 1.15
C LEU A 253 19.88 -20.98 -0.16
N ASP A 254 20.16 -22.28 -0.11
CA ASP A 254 20.14 -23.14 -1.29
C ASP A 254 18.73 -23.20 -1.92
N TYR A 255 17.67 -23.19 -1.11
CA TYR A 255 16.30 -23.10 -1.61
C TYR A 255 15.99 -21.72 -2.20
N ALA A 256 16.42 -20.63 -1.58
CA ALA A 256 16.29 -19.28 -2.13
C ALA A 256 17.01 -19.17 -3.50
N ILE A 257 18.19 -19.80 -3.66
CA ILE A 257 18.91 -19.88 -4.93
C ILE A 257 18.07 -20.59 -6.01
N LYS A 258 17.41 -21.70 -5.68
CA LYS A 258 16.52 -22.42 -6.62
C LYS A 258 15.37 -21.54 -7.09
N ILE A 259 14.74 -20.79 -6.18
CA ILE A 259 13.70 -19.81 -6.55
C ILE A 259 14.30 -18.71 -7.45
N GLY A 260 15.48 -18.19 -7.12
CA GLY A 260 16.18 -17.17 -7.90
C GLY A 260 16.47 -17.60 -9.33
N GLU A 261 16.96 -18.82 -9.54
CA GLU A 261 17.24 -19.39 -10.87
C GLU A 261 15.97 -19.43 -11.74
N GLN A 262 14.79 -19.72 -11.17
CA GLN A 262 13.54 -19.66 -11.93
C GLN A 262 13.22 -18.23 -12.37
N TYR A 263 13.42 -17.23 -11.52
CA TYR A 263 13.23 -15.83 -11.92
C TYR A 263 14.17 -15.38 -13.03
N LEU A 264 15.43 -15.88 -13.05
CA LEU A 264 16.35 -15.60 -14.15
C LEU A 264 15.84 -16.15 -15.49
N LYS A 265 15.27 -17.36 -15.47
CA LYS A 265 14.72 -18.03 -16.67
C LYS A 265 13.47 -17.34 -17.19
N LEU A 266 12.61 -16.80 -16.30
CA LEU A 266 11.27 -16.35 -16.61
C LEU A 266 11.15 -14.84 -16.83
N GLN A 267 12.26 -14.06 -16.73
CA GLN A 267 12.21 -12.61 -16.98
C GLN A 267 11.89 -12.31 -18.43
N LEU A 268 10.93 -11.43 -18.65
CA LEU A 268 10.53 -10.97 -19.97
C LEU A 268 11.50 -9.92 -20.54
N PRO A 269 11.52 -9.72 -21.87
CA PRO A 269 12.40 -8.73 -22.50
C PRO A 269 12.23 -7.29 -21.99
N ASN A 270 11.00 -6.93 -21.52
CA ASN A 270 10.71 -5.62 -20.93
C ASN A 270 11.14 -5.48 -19.46
N GLY A 271 11.85 -6.47 -18.92
CA GLY A 271 12.40 -6.43 -17.55
C GLY A 271 11.49 -6.90 -16.44
N THR A 272 10.20 -7.17 -16.72
CA THR A 272 9.25 -7.70 -15.72
C THR A 272 9.01 -9.21 -15.90
N TRP A 273 8.00 -9.71 -15.22
CA TRP A 273 7.51 -11.09 -15.29
C TRP A 273 5.99 -11.08 -15.50
N HIS A 274 5.43 -12.18 -15.97
CA HIS A 274 3.99 -12.37 -15.91
C HIS A 274 3.53 -12.37 -14.43
N LEU A 275 2.31 -11.91 -14.17
CA LEU A 275 1.76 -11.94 -12.81
C LEU A 275 1.34 -13.35 -12.42
N ILE A 276 0.62 -14.04 -13.29
CA ILE A 276 0.04 -15.35 -13.04
C ILE A 276 0.47 -16.33 -14.14
N LEU A 277 1.04 -17.45 -13.74
CA LEU A 277 1.43 -18.57 -14.62
C LEU A 277 0.67 -19.84 -14.23
N ASN A 278 0.31 -20.65 -15.22
CA ASN A 278 -0.22 -22.00 -14.98
C ASN A 278 0.86 -22.91 -14.44
N GLN A 279 0.56 -23.67 -13.43
CA GLN A 279 1.50 -24.64 -12.86
C GLN A 279 1.82 -25.78 -13.84
N ALA A 280 0.86 -26.17 -14.68
CA ALA A 280 1.01 -27.35 -15.55
C ALA A 280 1.99 -27.15 -16.71
N ASP A 281 2.09 -25.93 -17.25
CA ASP A 281 2.90 -25.65 -18.44
C ASP A 281 3.84 -24.44 -18.27
N GLY A 282 3.72 -23.72 -17.17
CA GLY A 282 4.51 -22.50 -16.90
C GLY A 282 4.12 -21.31 -17.76
N LEU A 283 2.99 -21.36 -18.48
CA LEU A 283 2.55 -20.32 -19.40
C LEU A 283 1.49 -19.41 -18.76
N PRO A 284 1.40 -18.13 -19.16
CA PRO A 284 0.37 -17.22 -18.67
C PRO A 284 -1.00 -17.53 -19.31
N ASN A 285 -2.08 -17.45 -18.54
CA ASN A 285 -3.45 -17.56 -19.06
C ASN A 285 -3.87 -16.36 -19.91
N ALA A 286 -3.28 -15.19 -19.67
CA ALA A 286 -3.53 -13.95 -20.37
C ALA A 286 -2.29 -13.06 -20.29
N ALA A 287 -2.21 -12.05 -21.16
CA ALA A 287 -1.16 -11.02 -21.06
C ALA A 287 -1.40 -10.21 -19.80
N ASN A 288 -0.65 -10.54 -18.75
CA ASN A 288 -0.62 -9.81 -17.49
C ASN A 288 0.83 -9.68 -17.02
N TYR A 289 1.18 -8.52 -16.50
CA TYR A 289 2.52 -8.26 -16.01
C TYR A 289 2.46 -7.89 -14.53
N CYS A 290 3.44 -8.37 -13.75
CA CYS A 290 3.55 -7.95 -12.37
C CYS A 290 4.37 -6.66 -12.23
N CYS A 291 4.09 -5.87 -11.21
CA CYS A 291 5.05 -4.88 -10.74
C CYS A 291 6.22 -5.65 -10.07
N PRO A 292 7.43 -5.61 -10.64
CA PRO A 292 8.50 -6.53 -10.26
C PRO A 292 9.22 -6.18 -8.96
N THR A 293 8.81 -5.16 -8.21
CA THR A 293 9.55 -4.62 -7.05
C THR A 293 9.89 -5.67 -6.01
N GLY A 294 8.92 -6.53 -5.65
CA GLY A 294 9.12 -7.62 -4.69
C GLY A 294 10.15 -8.63 -5.18
N ILE A 295 10.12 -8.95 -6.49
CA ILE A 295 11.08 -9.86 -7.14
C ILE A 295 12.46 -9.22 -7.16
N MET A 296 12.56 -7.96 -7.54
CA MET A 296 13.83 -7.22 -7.59
C MET A 296 14.50 -7.13 -6.22
N LEU A 297 13.72 -6.81 -5.16
CA LEU A 297 14.21 -6.80 -3.78
C LEU A 297 14.72 -8.17 -3.33
N PHE A 298 14.06 -9.24 -3.76
CA PHE A 298 14.51 -10.60 -3.49
C PHE A 298 15.84 -10.89 -4.19
N LEU A 299 15.93 -10.60 -5.50
CA LEU A 299 17.13 -10.86 -6.30
C LEU A 299 18.34 -10.02 -5.83
N GLU A 300 18.14 -8.78 -5.42
CA GLU A 300 19.19 -7.97 -4.79
C GLU A 300 19.71 -8.61 -3.49
N ALA A 301 18.78 -9.00 -2.60
CA ALA A 301 19.13 -9.66 -1.34
C ALA A 301 19.81 -11.02 -1.57
N LEU A 302 19.38 -11.77 -2.59
CA LEU A 302 19.99 -13.05 -2.97
C LEU A 302 21.41 -12.86 -3.50
N ALA A 303 21.62 -11.85 -4.37
CA ALA A 303 22.96 -11.51 -4.88
C ALA A 303 23.93 -11.16 -3.73
N GLU A 304 23.45 -10.43 -2.73
CA GLU A 304 24.20 -10.09 -1.53
C GLU A 304 24.56 -11.34 -0.70
N ALA A 305 23.59 -12.24 -0.51
CA ALA A 305 23.77 -13.42 0.32
C ALA A 305 24.66 -14.50 -0.29
N CYS A 306 24.64 -14.67 -1.63
CA CYS A 306 25.40 -15.72 -2.31
C CYS A 306 26.61 -15.21 -3.15
N GLY A 307 26.73 -13.89 -3.35
CA GLY A 307 27.81 -13.28 -4.15
C GLY A 307 27.60 -13.38 -5.66
N ASP A 308 26.49 -13.90 -6.17
CA ASP A 308 26.23 -14.05 -7.60
C ASP A 308 25.63 -12.80 -8.22
N ILE A 309 26.42 -12.10 -9.02
CA ILE A 309 26.04 -10.83 -9.68
C ILE A 309 24.90 -10.98 -10.70
N ARG A 310 24.63 -12.18 -11.23
CA ARG A 310 23.56 -12.41 -12.21
C ARG A 310 22.21 -11.95 -11.68
N TYR A 311 21.92 -12.21 -10.40
CA TYR A 311 20.67 -11.79 -9.75
C TYR A 311 20.49 -10.26 -9.75
N ARG A 312 21.56 -9.53 -9.40
CA ARG A 312 21.53 -8.06 -9.44
C ARG A 312 21.38 -7.53 -10.86
N THR A 313 22.00 -8.17 -11.85
CA THR A 313 21.86 -7.80 -13.26
C THR A 313 20.41 -7.94 -13.74
N VAL A 314 19.74 -9.03 -13.35
CA VAL A 314 18.32 -9.26 -13.67
C VAL A 314 17.42 -8.28 -12.93
N ALA A 315 17.67 -8.00 -11.65
CA ALA A 315 16.94 -7.00 -10.89
C ALA A 315 17.01 -5.61 -11.55
N LYS A 316 18.21 -5.16 -11.95
CA LYS A 316 18.39 -3.86 -12.61
C LYS A 316 17.62 -3.71 -13.92
N ARG A 317 17.41 -4.77 -14.69
CA ARG A 317 16.57 -4.71 -15.90
C ARG A 317 15.10 -4.37 -15.58
N GLY A 318 14.62 -4.71 -14.39
CA GLY A 318 13.28 -4.34 -13.95
C GLY A 318 13.03 -2.82 -13.81
N VAL A 319 14.11 -2.04 -13.66
CA VAL A 319 14.01 -0.57 -13.55
C VAL A 319 13.41 0.05 -14.82
N SER A 320 13.71 -0.49 -16.01
CA SER A 320 13.14 0.01 -17.27
C SER A 320 11.62 -0.13 -17.32
N PHE A 321 11.08 -1.21 -16.75
CA PHE A 321 9.63 -1.39 -16.64
C PHE A 321 8.97 -0.33 -15.74
N PHE A 322 9.66 0.12 -14.70
CA PHE A 322 9.17 1.20 -13.85
C PHE A 322 9.13 2.55 -14.56
N SER A 323 10.11 2.84 -15.41
CA SER A 323 10.15 4.09 -16.16
C SER A 323 8.88 4.26 -16.99
N ASP A 324 8.45 3.21 -17.70
CA ASP A 324 7.22 3.24 -18.46
C ASP A 324 5.97 3.49 -17.61
N LEU A 325 5.90 2.89 -16.42
CA LEU A 325 4.80 3.11 -15.47
C LEU A 325 4.79 4.53 -14.91
N ILE A 326 5.96 5.07 -14.59
CA ILE A 326 6.12 6.40 -14.01
C ILE A 326 5.81 7.46 -15.07
N ASP A 327 6.38 7.33 -16.27
CA ASP A 327 6.20 8.30 -17.36
C ASP A 327 4.75 8.35 -17.85
N SER A 328 4.06 7.22 -17.83
CA SER A 328 2.64 7.15 -18.20
C SER A 328 1.70 7.61 -17.08
N PHE A 329 2.20 7.92 -15.89
CA PHE A 329 1.39 8.22 -14.69
C PHE A 329 0.26 7.20 -14.44
N ASN A 330 0.43 5.99 -14.93
CA ASN A 330 -0.53 4.92 -14.72
C ASN A 330 -0.33 4.29 -13.35
N TRP A 331 -0.82 4.98 -12.32
CA TRP A 331 -0.81 4.50 -10.95
C TRP A 331 -2.01 3.63 -10.63
N GLU A 332 -2.83 3.33 -11.60
CA GLU A 332 -3.82 2.25 -11.56
C GLU A 332 -3.10 0.93 -11.40
N GLY A 333 -2.82 0.60 -10.17
CA GLY A 333 -2.02 -0.53 -9.91
C GLY A 333 -2.79 -1.84 -9.93
N GLN A 334 -2.04 -2.89 -10.15
CA GLN A 334 -2.42 -4.20 -9.71
C GLN A 334 -2.53 -4.17 -8.19
N PHE A 335 -3.67 -4.56 -7.67
CA PHE A 335 -3.78 -4.89 -6.27
C PHE A 335 -3.43 -6.38 -6.13
N GLU A 336 -2.22 -6.67 -5.61
CA GLU A 336 -1.70 -8.04 -5.47
C GLU A 336 -1.93 -8.90 -6.74
N ASP A 337 -2.93 -9.78 -6.69
CA ASP A 337 -3.32 -10.75 -7.71
C ASP A 337 -4.37 -10.23 -8.71
N VAL A 338 -4.75 -8.98 -8.59
CA VAL A 338 -5.77 -8.41 -9.47
C VAL A 338 -5.11 -7.70 -10.64
N ALA A 339 -5.37 -8.16 -11.86
CA ALA A 339 -4.95 -7.46 -13.06
C ALA A 339 -5.57 -6.05 -13.13
N ALA A 340 -4.87 -5.13 -13.79
CA ALA A 340 -5.37 -3.78 -14.02
C ALA A 340 -6.77 -3.83 -14.69
N GLN A 341 -7.72 -3.06 -14.14
CA GLN A 341 -9.08 -3.01 -14.67
C GLN A 341 -9.13 -2.20 -15.95
N LYS A 342 -10.15 -2.46 -16.76
CA LYS A 342 -10.35 -1.74 -18.03
C LYS A 342 -10.79 -0.30 -17.84
N THR A 343 -11.49 -0.01 -16.74
CA THR A 343 -11.98 1.34 -16.42
C THR A 343 -10.90 2.12 -15.68
N PRO A 344 -10.58 3.36 -16.08
CA PRO A 344 -9.62 4.21 -15.38
C PRO A 344 -9.96 4.28 -13.88
N TYR A 345 -8.93 4.13 -13.04
CA TYR A 345 -9.00 4.25 -11.57
C TYR A 345 -9.91 3.25 -10.85
N GLN A 346 -10.41 2.21 -11.53
CA GLN A 346 -11.31 1.24 -10.91
C GLN A 346 -10.66 0.46 -9.77
N ASN A 347 -9.37 0.11 -9.90
CA ASN A 347 -8.58 -0.59 -8.88
C ASN A 347 -7.44 0.28 -8.36
N LEU A 348 -7.63 1.60 -8.34
CA LEU A 348 -6.59 2.48 -7.87
C LEU A 348 -6.17 2.07 -6.46
N SER A 349 -4.89 1.79 -6.30
CA SER A 349 -4.26 1.51 -5.03
C SER A 349 -2.91 2.21 -4.96
N LYS A 350 -2.46 2.47 -3.74
CA LYS A 350 -1.13 3.03 -3.49
C LYS A 350 0.00 2.01 -3.63
N HIS A 351 -0.33 0.72 -3.71
CA HIS A 351 0.66 -0.36 -3.52
C HIS A 351 1.78 -0.33 -4.54
N ILE A 352 1.48 -0.26 -5.84
CA ILE A 352 2.51 -0.28 -6.87
C ILE A 352 3.40 0.95 -6.82
N ALA A 353 2.81 2.13 -6.82
CA ALA A 353 3.56 3.38 -6.82
C ALA A 353 4.46 3.50 -5.56
N THR A 354 3.94 3.15 -4.38
CA THR A 354 4.73 3.16 -3.15
C THR A 354 5.84 2.11 -3.16
N ASP A 355 5.60 0.91 -3.67
CA ASP A 355 6.62 -0.15 -3.72
C ASP A 355 7.75 0.21 -4.67
N ILE A 356 7.45 0.84 -5.81
CA ILE A 356 8.47 1.34 -6.74
C ILE A 356 9.41 2.31 -6.02
N TYR A 357 8.88 3.30 -5.32
CA TYR A 357 9.72 4.31 -4.67
C TYR A 357 10.35 3.83 -3.36
N LEU A 358 9.76 2.85 -2.66
CA LEU A 358 10.45 2.14 -1.58
C LEU A 358 11.69 1.40 -2.09
N TYR A 359 11.63 0.85 -3.30
CA TYR A 359 12.79 0.24 -3.95
C TYR A 359 13.79 1.29 -4.45
N LEU A 360 13.35 2.26 -5.27
CA LEU A 360 14.23 3.28 -5.85
C LEU A 360 14.91 4.14 -4.79
N GLY A 361 14.18 4.54 -3.73
CA GLY A 361 14.74 5.31 -2.62
C GLY A 361 15.81 4.54 -1.84
N LYS A 362 15.77 3.19 -1.84
CA LYS A 362 16.81 2.37 -1.25
C LYS A 362 18.06 2.30 -2.13
N ILE A 363 17.90 2.17 -3.46
CA ILE A 363 19.03 1.94 -4.37
C ILE A 363 19.64 3.22 -4.95
N GLN A 364 18.87 4.30 -4.99
CA GLN A 364 19.24 5.61 -5.56
C GLN A 364 18.76 6.78 -4.67
N PRO A 365 19.12 6.81 -3.37
CA PRO A 365 18.59 7.80 -2.43
C PRO A 365 18.98 9.24 -2.77
N ASP A 366 20.06 9.44 -3.49
CA ASP A 366 20.59 10.77 -3.84
C ASP A 366 20.12 11.27 -5.21
N ALA A 367 19.40 10.46 -5.98
CA ALA A 367 18.88 10.86 -7.29
C ALA A 367 17.73 11.88 -7.16
N PRO A 368 17.85 13.10 -7.71
CA PRO A 368 16.83 14.14 -7.56
C PRO A 368 15.47 13.74 -8.15
N GLU A 369 15.47 12.99 -9.25
CA GLU A 369 14.25 12.47 -9.88
C GLU A 369 13.55 11.45 -9.01
N VAL A 370 14.30 10.61 -8.29
CA VAL A 370 13.74 9.64 -7.34
C VAL A 370 13.09 10.38 -6.16
N ARG A 371 13.77 11.37 -5.58
CA ARG A 371 13.22 12.18 -4.48
C ARG A 371 11.95 12.90 -4.90
N ARG A 372 11.95 13.57 -6.06
CA ARG A 372 10.79 14.26 -6.61
C ARG A 372 9.62 13.31 -6.85
N GLY A 373 9.86 12.19 -7.54
CA GLY A 373 8.81 11.20 -7.79
C GLY A 373 8.28 10.54 -6.51
N ALA A 374 9.16 10.25 -5.54
CA ALA A 374 8.76 9.73 -4.23
C ALA A 374 7.84 10.71 -3.49
N ARG A 375 8.14 12.01 -3.52
CA ARG A 375 7.30 13.05 -2.92
C ARG A 375 5.93 13.14 -3.62
N GLU A 376 5.89 13.05 -4.91
CA GLU A 376 4.65 13.06 -5.69
C GLU A 376 3.77 11.85 -5.38
N VAL A 377 4.35 10.64 -5.31
CA VAL A 377 3.65 9.42 -4.93
C VAL A 377 3.20 9.45 -3.47
N GLN A 378 3.98 10.06 -2.56
CA GLN A 378 3.56 10.26 -1.17
C GLN A 378 2.26 11.08 -1.11
N ARG A 379 2.23 12.24 -1.79
CA ARG A 379 1.05 13.11 -1.84
C ARG A 379 -0.15 12.40 -2.47
N PHE A 380 0.08 11.72 -3.58
CA PHE A 380 -0.96 10.89 -4.21
C PHE A 380 -1.48 9.81 -3.26
N SER A 381 -0.58 9.10 -2.55
CA SER A 381 -1.01 8.04 -1.63
C SER A 381 -1.75 8.59 -0.42
N GLU A 382 -1.39 9.79 0.03
CA GLU A 382 -2.07 10.46 1.13
C GLU A 382 -3.46 10.96 0.72
N ASP A 383 -3.59 11.59 -0.43
CA ASP A 383 -4.82 12.25 -0.88
C ASP A 383 -6.04 11.32 -0.92
N PRO A 384 -6.04 10.18 -1.66
CA PRO A 384 -7.19 9.29 -1.70
C PRO A 384 -7.22 8.20 -0.62
N PHE A 385 -6.11 7.93 0.09
CA PHE A 385 -6.03 6.73 0.94
C PHE A 385 -5.81 7.01 2.42
N ILE A 386 -5.39 8.19 2.83
CA ILE A 386 -5.23 8.48 4.26
C ILE A 386 -6.41 9.29 4.78
N VAL A 387 -6.90 8.87 5.92
CA VAL A 387 -7.95 9.56 6.67
C VAL A 387 -7.35 10.06 7.95
N TRP A 388 -7.01 11.35 7.98
CA TRP A 388 -6.44 12.00 9.15
C TRP A 388 -7.48 12.23 10.24
N GLU A 389 -8.71 12.57 9.85
CA GLU A 389 -9.83 12.77 10.75
C GLU A 389 -11.08 12.07 10.22
N GLN A 390 -11.92 11.58 11.12
CA GLN A 390 -13.21 11.00 10.76
C GLN A 390 -14.01 12.00 9.95
N PRO A 391 -14.47 11.65 8.74
CA PRO A 391 -15.32 12.53 7.96
C PRO A 391 -16.60 12.88 8.72
N GLY A 392 -16.87 14.17 8.88
CA GLY A 392 -18.00 14.64 9.67
C GLY A 392 -19.34 14.67 8.90
N TRP A 393 -19.32 14.39 7.59
CA TRP A 393 -20.51 14.40 6.76
C TRP A 393 -21.07 13.00 6.53
N ALA A 394 -22.36 12.89 6.40
CA ALA A 394 -23.11 11.67 6.13
C ALA A 394 -23.07 10.58 7.22
N GLY A 395 -22.16 10.65 8.18
CA GLY A 395 -22.08 9.65 9.28
C GLY A 395 -21.85 8.21 8.82
N SER A 396 -21.60 8.00 7.54
CA SER A 396 -21.48 6.71 6.91
C SER A 396 -20.25 6.65 6.02
N PRO A 397 -19.52 5.56 6.13
CA PRO A 397 -18.50 5.19 5.20
C PRO A 397 -18.96 5.21 3.74
N ASP A 398 -20.20 4.93 3.46
CA ASP A 398 -20.79 4.87 2.11
C ASP A 398 -20.61 6.16 1.30
N ALA A 399 -20.45 7.30 1.98
CA ALA A 399 -20.25 8.58 1.33
C ALA A 399 -19.00 8.64 0.43
N PHE A 400 -18.03 7.76 0.66
CA PHE A 400 -16.77 7.71 -0.11
C PHE A 400 -16.71 6.59 -1.12
N ASN A 401 -17.59 5.60 -1.01
CA ASN A 401 -17.51 4.40 -1.78
C ASN A 401 -18.45 4.44 -2.98
N GLU A 402 -17.87 4.40 -4.18
CA GLU A 402 -18.62 4.16 -5.41
C GLU A 402 -18.91 2.68 -5.64
N ARG A 403 -18.34 1.78 -4.85
CA ARG A 403 -18.82 0.40 -4.88
C ARG A 403 -20.23 0.43 -4.37
N THR A 404 -21.08 0.02 -5.27
CA THR A 404 -22.52 -0.09 -5.12
C THR A 404 -22.90 -0.49 -3.70
N GLU A 405 -23.96 0.09 -3.23
CA GLU A 405 -24.67 -0.26 -1.99
C GLU A 405 -24.60 -1.76 -1.65
N GLU A 406 -24.57 -2.60 -2.65
CA GLU A 406 -24.55 -4.07 -2.57
C GLU A 406 -23.32 -4.66 -1.85
N SER A 407 -22.13 -4.11 -2.03
CA SER A 407 -20.91 -4.66 -1.39
C SER A 407 -20.76 -4.24 0.08
N LEU A 408 -21.39 -3.16 0.49
CA LEU A 408 -21.39 -2.65 1.86
C LEU A 408 -22.53 -3.27 2.67
N HIS A 409 -23.70 -3.44 2.07
CA HIS A 409 -24.87 -4.07 2.71
C HIS A 409 -24.67 -5.57 2.99
N THR A 410 -23.87 -6.27 2.20
CA THR A 410 -23.63 -7.71 2.40
C THR A 410 -22.76 -8.03 3.62
N ARG A 411 -22.02 -7.07 4.18
CA ARG A 411 -21.12 -7.29 5.32
C ARG A 411 -21.51 -6.55 6.60
N ASN A 412 -22.60 -5.78 6.59
CA ASN A 412 -23.09 -5.02 7.75
C ASN A 412 -21.99 -4.22 8.49
N TRP A 413 -21.30 -3.34 7.76
CA TRP A 413 -20.23 -2.50 8.29
C TRP A 413 -20.69 -1.38 9.23
N GLY A 414 -21.97 -1.31 9.58
CA GLY A 414 -22.53 -0.26 10.44
C GLY A 414 -21.92 -0.17 11.85
N TRP A 415 -21.21 -1.21 12.28
CA TRP A 415 -20.45 -1.24 13.53
C TRP A 415 -19.02 -0.70 13.39
N LEU A 416 -18.49 -0.60 12.15
CA LEU A 416 -17.11 -0.19 11.90
C LEU A 416 -16.93 1.29 12.18
N ARG A 417 -16.28 1.61 13.26
CA ARG A 417 -15.79 2.95 13.56
C ARG A 417 -14.35 3.06 13.14
N TRP A 418 -14.04 4.13 12.40
CA TRP A 418 -12.68 4.36 11.97
C TRP A 418 -11.83 4.89 13.11
N HIS A 419 -10.78 4.18 13.44
CA HIS A 419 -9.75 4.65 14.36
C HIS A 419 -8.74 5.49 13.57
N THR A 420 -9.01 6.78 13.51
CA THR A 420 -8.15 7.74 12.79
C THR A 420 -6.97 8.21 13.66
N PRO A 421 -5.82 8.52 13.04
CA PRO A 421 -5.51 8.36 11.63
C PRO A 421 -5.50 6.91 11.15
N CYS A 422 -5.90 6.70 9.89
CA CYS A 422 -5.89 5.37 9.28
C CYS A 422 -5.62 5.44 7.78
N ALA A 423 -5.46 4.31 7.12
CA ALA A 423 -5.26 4.24 5.68
C ALA A 423 -6.16 3.19 5.04
N LEU A 424 -6.84 3.60 3.96
CA LEU A 424 -7.67 2.73 3.14
C LEU A 424 -6.80 1.84 2.25
N GLU A 425 -7.30 0.68 1.89
CA GLU A 425 -6.56 -0.27 1.06
C GLU A 425 -6.57 0.14 -0.42
N GLN A 426 -7.76 0.35 -0.94
CA GLN A 426 -8.02 0.75 -2.32
C GLN A 426 -8.99 1.92 -2.35
N TYR A 427 -8.99 2.68 -3.44
CA TYR A 427 -9.89 3.83 -3.60
C TYR A 427 -11.37 3.47 -3.47
N ARG A 428 -11.75 2.31 -3.99
CA ARG A 428 -13.13 1.81 -3.89
C ARG A 428 -13.34 0.78 -2.79
N CYS A 429 -12.30 0.37 -2.13
CA CYS A 429 -12.38 -0.47 -0.94
C CYS A 429 -12.25 0.42 0.29
N TYR A 430 -13.35 0.78 0.80
CA TYR A 430 -13.66 1.80 1.75
C TYR A 430 -13.25 1.49 3.20
N VAL A 431 -12.50 0.46 3.42
CA VAL A 431 -12.18 -0.02 4.76
C VAL A 431 -10.74 0.34 5.09
N PRO A 432 -10.48 0.91 6.27
CA PRO A 432 -9.13 1.01 6.80
C PRO A 432 -8.55 -0.39 6.99
N VAL A 433 -7.33 -0.59 6.51
CA VAL A 433 -6.62 -1.86 6.65
C VAL A 433 -5.27 -1.61 7.31
N ASP A 434 -4.96 -2.39 8.32
CA ASP A 434 -3.72 -2.28 9.09
C ASP A 434 -2.46 -2.39 8.22
N ALA A 435 -2.44 -3.32 7.24
CA ALA A 435 -1.33 -3.43 6.28
C ALA A 435 -1.13 -2.14 5.45
N SER A 436 -2.22 -1.42 5.16
CA SER A 436 -2.15 -0.13 4.46
C SER A 436 -1.56 0.95 5.34
N VAL A 437 -1.92 0.98 6.62
CA VAL A 437 -1.30 1.88 7.61
C VAL A 437 0.19 1.55 7.75
N ALA A 438 0.55 0.27 7.89
CA ALA A 438 1.93 -0.20 7.97
C ALA A 438 2.76 0.23 6.74
N LYS A 439 2.18 0.12 5.54
CA LYS A 439 2.84 0.57 4.29
C LYS A 439 3.07 2.08 4.31
N MET A 440 2.10 2.87 4.73
CA MET A 440 2.25 4.33 4.78
C MET A 440 3.23 4.79 5.86
N ILE A 441 3.30 4.12 7.00
CA ILE A 441 4.36 4.37 8.00
C ILE A 441 5.73 4.21 7.35
N ARG A 442 5.98 3.07 6.67
CA ARG A 442 7.26 2.82 5.97
C ARG A 442 7.56 3.87 4.91
N TYR A 443 6.53 4.30 4.19
CA TYR A 443 6.70 5.29 3.14
C TYR A 443 7.04 6.68 3.68
N PHE A 444 6.36 7.12 4.72
CA PHE A 444 6.70 8.38 5.39
C PHE A 444 8.09 8.34 6.04
N LEU A 445 8.52 7.20 6.58
CA LEU A 445 9.88 7.04 7.06
C LEU A 445 10.91 7.11 5.93
N LEU A 446 10.64 6.51 4.77
CA LEU A 446 11.46 6.69 3.57
C LEU A 446 11.59 8.18 3.21
N MET A 447 10.47 8.91 3.15
CA MET A 447 10.48 10.33 2.82
C MET A 447 11.27 11.14 3.83
N TYR A 448 11.10 10.84 5.14
CA TYR A 448 11.91 11.45 6.18
C TYR A 448 13.41 11.16 6.00
N ASP A 449 13.78 9.94 5.65
CA ASP A 449 15.18 9.57 5.43
C ASP A 449 15.78 10.27 4.20
N LEU A 450 15.00 10.43 3.14
CA LEU A 450 15.43 11.09 1.90
C LEU A 450 15.57 12.64 2.05
N GLU A 451 14.65 13.27 2.79
CA GLU A 451 14.53 14.75 2.80
C GLU A 451 14.70 15.38 4.18
N LYS A 452 14.67 14.57 5.25
CA LYS A 452 14.70 15.02 6.65
C LYS A 452 13.60 16.02 7.01
N ASN A 453 12.47 15.95 6.28
CA ASN A 453 11.32 16.80 6.57
C ASN A 453 10.60 16.28 7.85
N PRO A 454 10.51 17.10 8.93
CA PRO A 454 9.89 16.68 10.19
C PRO A 454 8.40 16.36 10.05
N LEU A 455 7.71 16.88 9.03
CA LEU A 455 6.31 16.57 8.75
C LEU A 455 6.13 15.09 8.42
N ASP A 456 7.04 14.48 7.66
CA ASP A 456 6.94 13.07 7.28
C ASP A 456 7.09 12.15 8.50
N LEU A 457 8.05 12.45 9.38
CA LEU A 457 8.20 11.71 10.63
C LEU A 457 6.98 11.86 11.55
N ALA A 458 6.41 13.07 11.62
CA ALA A 458 5.20 13.32 12.39
C ALA A 458 4.00 12.55 11.85
N LYS A 459 3.83 12.47 10.52
CA LYS A 459 2.80 11.67 9.85
C LYS A 459 2.99 10.17 10.13
N ALA A 460 4.22 9.65 10.04
CA ALA A 460 4.52 8.25 10.39
C ALA A 460 4.17 7.94 11.84
N ARG A 461 4.51 8.83 12.77
CA ARG A 461 4.19 8.68 14.21
C ARG A 461 2.70 8.69 14.47
N ALA A 462 1.94 9.61 13.86
CA ALA A 462 0.50 9.68 14.06
C ALA A 462 -0.20 8.38 13.63
N LEU A 463 0.24 7.76 12.53
CA LEU A 463 -0.24 6.44 12.12
C LEU A 463 0.20 5.33 13.08
N GLY A 464 1.43 5.38 13.59
CA GLY A 464 1.93 4.45 14.60
C GLY A 464 1.19 4.58 15.93
N ASP A 465 0.90 5.81 16.36
CA ASP A 465 0.10 6.08 17.55
C ASP A 465 -1.31 5.47 17.44
N SER A 466 -1.90 5.52 16.24
CA SER A 466 -3.17 4.88 15.96
C SER A 466 -3.10 3.36 16.17
N PHE A 467 -2.03 2.69 15.72
CA PHE A 467 -1.83 1.26 16.01
C PHE A 467 -1.80 0.98 17.50
N THR A 468 -1.10 1.79 18.30
CA THR A 468 -1.01 1.55 19.75
C THR A 468 -2.36 1.70 20.44
N ARG A 469 -3.26 2.55 19.90
CA ARG A 469 -4.62 2.77 20.44
C ARG A 469 -5.62 1.69 20.02
N VAL A 470 -5.48 1.16 18.81
CA VAL A 470 -6.39 0.12 18.29
C VAL A 470 -5.98 -1.28 18.74
N GLN A 471 -4.75 -1.46 19.25
CA GLN A 471 -4.28 -2.74 19.76
C GLN A 471 -5.14 -3.22 20.94
N CYS A 472 -5.68 -4.42 20.82
CA CYS A 472 -6.42 -5.08 21.90
C CYS A 472 -5.51 -5.42 23.07
N SER A 473 -6.10 -5.64 24.24
CA SER A 473 -5.35 -5.97 25.49
C SER A 473 -4.47 -7.21 25.36
N ASN A 474 -4.87 -8.18 24.54
CA ASN A 474 -4.08 -9.39 24.25
C ASN A 474 -2.97 -9.20 23.21
N GLY A 475 -2.79 -8.00 22.67
CA GLY A 475 -1.78 -7.69 21.64
C GLY A 475 -2.24 -7.77 20.19
N ARG A 476 -3.48 -8.23 19.93
CA ARG A 476 -4.07 -8.27 18.60
C ARG A 476 -4.19 -6.87 18.01
N ILE A 477 -3.76 -6.69 16.77
CA ILE A 477 -4.09 -5.52 15.93
C ILE A 477 -5.10 -6.01 14.89
N PRO A 478 -6.37 -5.57 14.92
CA PRO A 478 -7.38 -6.02 13.97
C PRO A 478 -7.07 -5.55 12.55
N THR A 479 -7.28 -6.42 11.56
CA THR A 479 -7.05 -6.08 10.14
C THR A 479 -7.83 -4.83 9.71
N TRP A 480 -9.06 -4.69 10.17
CA TRP A 480 -9.92 -3.54 9.83
C TRP A 480 -9.75 -2.31 10.75
N MET A 481 -8.66 -2.23 11.50
CA MET A 481 -8.38 -1.10 12.41
C MET A 481 -9.55 -0.80 13.38
N SER A 482 -10.29 -1.81 13.80
CA SER A 482 -11.39 -1.71 14.77
C SER A 482 -11.33 -2.85 15.78
N PRO A 483 -11.22 -2.56 17.08
CA PRO A 483 -11.22 -3.58 18.14
C PRO A 483 -12.47 -4.46 18.17
N GLU A 484 -13.60 -3.92 17.70
CA GLU A 484 -14.88 -4.63 17.60
C GLU A 484 -14.95 -5.60 16.42
N SER A 485 -13.96 -5.58 15.52
CA SER A 485 -13.87 -6.50 14.39
C SER A 485 -13.75 -7.96 14.86
N PRO A 486 -14.51 -8.92 14.27
CA PRO A 486 -14.37 -10.33 14.60
C PRO A 486 -12.97 -10.86 14.29
N LEU A 487 -12.50 -11.82 15.11
CA LEU A 487 -11.21 -12.50 14.89
C LEU A 487 -11.17 -13.24 13.54
N SER A 488 -12.32 -13.75 13.09
CA SER A 488 -12.46 -14.46 11.81
C SER A 488 -12.10 -13.62 10.59
N ASP A 489 -12.10 -12.30 10.75
CA ASP A 489 -11.81 -11.35 9.66
C ASP A 489 -10.34 -10.93 9.63
N ASP A 490 -9.52 -11.41 10.56
CA ASP A 490 -8.11 -11.03 10.64
C ASP A 490 -7.24 -11.79 9.64
N TRP A 491 -6.37 -11.02 9.00
CA TRP A 491 -5.30 -11.53 8.15
C TRP A 491 -3.98 -11.45 8.89
N ILE A 492 -3.44 -12.59 9.32
CA ILE A 492 -2.20 -12.60 10.12
C ILE A 492 -1.00 -11.98 9.41
N ASN A 493 -0.92 -12.11 8.07
CA ASN A 493 0.14 -11.46 7.29
C ASN A 493 0.06 -9.93 7.39
N CYS A 494 -1.14 -9.36 7.48
CA CYS A 494 -1.34 -7.92 7.69
C CYS A 494 -0.87 -7.52 9.09
N MET A 495 -1.22 -8.31 10.11
CA MET A 495 -0.80 -8.09 11.49
C MET A 495 0.73 -8.21 11.66
N PHE A 496 1.38 -9.17 10.99
CA PHE A 496 2.84 -9.25 10.93
C PHE A 496 3.47 -8.00 10.28
N ALA A 497 2.87 -7.49 9.19
CA ALA A 497 3.34 -6.26 8.55
C ALA A 497 3.21 -5.04 9.47
N SER A 498 2.15 -4.97 10.26
CA SER A 498 1.91 -3.92 11.25
C SER A 498 2.92 -3.96 12.39
N ALA A 499 3.21 -5.13 12.94
CA ALA A 499 4.23 -5.32 13.96
C ALA A 499 5.64 -4.95 13.44
N GLU A 500 5.94 -5.30 12.18
CA GLU A 500 7.22 -4.93 11.55
C GLU A 500 7.35 -3.43 11.32
N ALA A 501 6.26 -2.75 10.91
CA ALA A 501 6.26 -1.30 10.74
C ALA A 501 6.46 -0.57 12.08
N LEU A 502 5.84 -1.05 13.15
CA LEU A 502 6.04 -0.53 14.51
C LEU A 502 7.47 -0.77 15.00
N LYS A 503 8.05 -1.96 14.77
CA LYS A 503 9.46 -2.25 15.08
C LYS A 503 10.41 -1.28 14.35
N LEU A 504 10.10 -0.95 13.09
CA LEU A 504 10.86 0.03 12.32
C LEU A 504 10.71 1.43 12.89
N LEU A 505 9.47 1.85 13.18
CA LEU A 505 9.15 3.18 13.71
C LEU A 505 9.77 3.41 15.10
N ALA A 506 9.94 2.37 15.91
CA ALA A 506 10.58 2.45 17.22
C ALA A 506 12.02 2.99 17.16
N LYS A 507 12.72 2.82 16.03
CA LYS A 507 14.07 3.38 15.82
C LYS A 507 14.09 4.90 15.72
N TYR A 508 12.94 5.52 15.50
CA TYR A 508 12.76 6.96 15.37
C TYR A 508 12.01 7.55 16.59
N GLU A 509 11.82 6.78 17.65
CA GLU A 509 11.00 7.19 18.79
C GLU A 509 11.63 8.35 19.59
N GLU A 510 12.95 8.41 19.64
CA GLU A 510 13.71 9.42 20.40
C GLU A 510 14.19 10.62 19.53
N GLN A 511 13.94 10.60 18.24
CA GLN A 511 14.27 11.70 17.32
C GLN A 511 13.13 12.73 17.27
#